data_8d29e7571ab014591ccde02eea9b0595
#
_entry.id   8d29e7571ab014591ccde02eea9b0595
#
_cell.length_a   1.000
_cell.length_b   1.000
_cell.length_c   1.000
_cell.angle_alpha   90.00
_cell.angle_beta   90.00
_cell.angle_gamma   90.00
#
_symmetry.space_group_name_H-M   'P 1'
#
loop_
_entity.id
_entity.type
_entity.pdbx_description
1 polymer ?
#
loop_
_entity_poly.entity_id
_entity_poly.type
_entity_poly.pdbx_seq_one_letter_code
_entity_poly.pdbx_strand_id
1 'polypeptide(L)'
;QTRSFMYIDDCLKGSQEIMRSETITFPINLGSSEKVSINRLVDVVEEIAGVRLRRRYNLNAPKGVNGRNSDNVLIQKMLGWEPSIPLKVGMERTYAWIYDQMKTGDSKLSTVNRW
;
A
#
# COMPACT_ATOMS: atom_id res chain seq x y z
N GLN A 1 6.25 14.61 0.29
CA GLN A 1 5.34 13.78 1.09
C GLN A 1 5.85 12.36 1.23
N THR A 2 5.68 11.80 2.41
CA THR A 2 6.01 10.41 2.71
C THR A 2 4.78 9.67 3.22
N ARG A 3 4.63 8.43 2.83
CA ARG A 3 3.52 7.55 3.24
C ARG A 3 4.05 6.14 3.45
N SER A 4 3.23 5.32 4.06
CA SER A 4 3.44 3.89 4.09
C SER A 4 2.29 3.19 3.35
N PHE A 5 2.63 2.10 2.70
CA PHE A 5 1.68 1.34 1.88
C PHE A 5 1.70 -0.10 2.33
N MET A 6 0.56 -0.58 2.79
CA MET A 6 0.40 -1.95 3.25
C MET A 6 -0.22 -2.79 2.14
N TYR A 7 0.41 -3.92 1.82
CA TYR A 7 -0.14 -4.84 0.84
C TYR A 7 -1.41 -5.50 1.37
N ILE A 8 -2.34 -5.80 0.47
CA ILE A 8 -3.68 -6.30 0.84
C ILE A 8 -3.64 -7.57 1.68
N ASP A 9 -2.71 -8.49 1.41
CA ASP A 9 -2.60 -9.72 2.17
C ASP A 9 -2.26 -9.47 3.64
N ASP A 10 -1.36 -8.52 3.92
CA ASP A 10 -1.06 -8.09 5.29
C ASP A 10 -2.27 -7.44 5.96
N CYS A 11 -3.00 -6.63 5.20
CA CYS A 11 -4.22 -5.98 5.70
C CYS A 11 -5.27 -7.01 6.09
N LEU A 12 -5.52 -7.99 5.24
CA LEU A 12 -6.49 -9.05 5.49
C LEU A 12 -6.08 -9.92 6.67
N LYS A 13 -4.82 -10.32 6.72
CA LYS A 13 -4.30 -11.12 7.83
C LYS A 13 -4.43 -10.39 9.16
N GLY A 14 -3.94 -9.16 9.23
CA GLY A 14 -4.00 -8.36 10.45
C GLY A 14 -5.44 -8.10 10.91
N SER A 15 -6.32 -7.75 9.99
CA SER A 15 -7.74 -7.51 10.29
C SER A 15 -8.42 -8.76 10.86
N GLN A 16 -8.18 -9.93 10.26
CA GLN A 16 -8.73 -11.19 10.74
C GLN A 16 -8.20 -11.58 12.11
N GLU A 17 -6.91 -11.41 12.35
CA GLU A 17 -6.30 -11.74 13.63
C GLU A 17 -6.78 -10.82 14.75
N ILE A 18 -6.96 -9.53 14.46
CA ILE A 18 -7.53 -8.57 15.42
C ILE A 18 -8.97 -8.97 15.75
N MET A 19 -9.76 -9.28 14.74
CA MET A 19 -11.17 -9.66 14.91
C MET A 19 -11.33 -10.94 15.71
N ARG A 20 -10.44 -11.91 15.53
CA ARG A 20 -10.46 -13.20 16.25
C ARG A 20 -9.84 -13.13 17.64
N SER A 21 -9.12 -12.07 17.96
CA SER A 21 -8.48 -11.91 19.26
C SER A 21 -9.52 -11.67 20.36
N GLU A 22 -9.43 -12.40 21.45
CA GLU A 22 -10.25 -12.20 22.64
C GLU A 22 -9.67 -11.10 23.56
N THR A 23 -8.40 -10.76 23.38
CA THR A 23 -7.68 -9.81 24.25
C THR A 23 -7.60 -8.40 23.68
N ILE A 24 -7.73 -8.24 22.36
CA ILE A 24 -7.72 -6.91 21.71
C ILE A 24 -9.15 -6.36 21.70
N THR A 25 -9.48 -5.57 22.71
CA THR A 25 -10.79 -4.94 22.89
C THR A 25 -10.73 -3.41 22.76
N PHE A 26 -9.64 -2.88 22.22
CA PHE A 26 -9.32 -1.46 22.09
C PHE A 26 -8.79 -1.17 20.68
N PRO A 27 -8.81 0.11 20.24
CA PRO A 27 -8.24 0.47 18.94
C PRO A 27 -6.75 0.15 18.87
N ILE A 28 -6.33 -0.42 17.73
CA ILE A 28 -4.93 -0.79 17.49
C ILE A 28 -4.53 -0.39 16.07
N ASN A 29 -3.32 0.14 15.92
CA ASN A 29 -2.79 0.50 14.61
C ASN A 29 -2.45 -0.74 13.79
N LEU A 30 -2.89 -0.76 12.55
CA LEU A 30 -2.54 -1.78 11.58
C LEU A 30 -2.09 -1.09 10.30
N GLY A 31 -0.83 -1.21 9.96
CA GLY A 31 -0.26 -0.57 8.77
C GLY A 31 1.19 -0.95 8.58
N SER A 32 1.77 -0.51 7.47
CA SER A 32 3.20 -0.69 7.23
C SER A 32 4.01 0.35 8.00
N SER A 33 5.10 -0.07 8.60
CA SER A 33 6.11 0.83 9.18
C SER A 33 7.08 1.39 8.13
N GLU A 34 7.12 0.81 6.94
CA GLU A 34 7.99 1.25 5.84
C GLU A 34 7.53 2.59 5.29
N LYS A 35 8.30 3.63 5.56
CA LYS A 35 7.99 4.99 5.14
C LYS A 35 8.75 5.34 3.87
N VAL A 36 8.02 5.71 2.82
CA VAL A 36 8.60 6.05 1.52
C VAL A 36 8.05 7.37 1.00
N SER A 37 8.84 8.08 0.19
CA SER A 37 8.35 9.25 -0.52
C SER A 37 7.46 8.83 -1.70
N ILE A 38 6.60 9.73 -2.13
CA ILE A 38 5.78 9.50 -3.33
C ILE A 38 6.68 9.36 -4.56
N ASN A 39 7.79 10.10 -4.62
CA ASN A 39 8.78 9.92 -5.69
C ASN A 39 9.37 8.50 -5.68
N ARG A 40 9.68 7.95 -4.52
CA ARG A 40 10.19 6.57 -4.41
C ARG A 40 9.12 5.55 -4.85
N LEU A 41 7.86 5.79 -4.53
CA LEU A 41 6.77 4.94 -5.01
C LEU A 41 6.74 4.90 -6.54
N VAL A 42 6.86 6.05 -7.18
CA VAL A 42 6.92 6.14 -8.64
C VAL A 42 8.14 5.43 -9.19
N ASP A 43 9.31 5.59 -8.55
CA ASP A 43 10.53 4.86 -8.94
C ASP A 43 10.30 3.34 -8.95
N VAL A 44 9.67 2.81 -7.91
CA VAL A 44 9.38 1.37 -7.78
C VAL A 44 8.47 0.89 -8.93
N VAL A 45 7.43 1.66 -9.25
CA VAL A 45 6.52 1.32 -10.35
C VAL A 45 7.25 1.35 -11.69
N GLU A 46 8.09 2.35 -11.91
CA GLU A 46 8.90 2.47 -13.14
C GLU A 46 9.87 1.28 -13.27
N GLU A 47 10.53 0.88 -12.18
CA GLU A 47 11.41 -0.29 -12.17
C GLU A 47 10.68 -1.57 -12.55
N ILE A 48 9.48 -1.79 -11.99
CA ILE A 48 8.66 -2.98 -12.27
C ILE A 48 8.20 -2.98 -13.72
N ALA A 49 7.76 -1.84 -14.23
CA ALA A 49 7.28 -1.70 -15.60
C ALA A 49 8.41 -1.69 -16.64
N GLY A 50 9.65 -1.45 -16.21
CA GLY A 50 10.80 -1.34 -17.12
C GLY A 50 10.76 -0.09 -17.97
N VAL A 51 10.14 0.99 -17.50
CA VAL A 51 9.99 2.25 -18.23
C VAL A 51 10.42 3.43 -17.37
N ARG A 52 10.75 4.55 -18.03
CA ARG A 52 10.92 5.84 -17.39
C ARG A 52 9.86 6.79 -17.89
N LEU A 53 9.17 7.44 -16.96
CA LEU A 53 8.09 8.37 -17.29
C LEU A 53 8.49 9.79 -16.94
N ARG A 54 7.98 10.73 -17.72
CA ARG A 54 8.12 12.15 -17.41
C ARG A 54 7.13 12.52 -16.31
N ARG A 55 7.65 13.02 -15.19
CA ARG A 55 6.84 13.39 -14.03
C ARG A 55 6.36 14.83 -14.12
N ARG A 56 5.10 15.04 -13.83
CA ARG A 56 4.51 16.37 -13.71
C ARG A 56 4.01 16.57 -12.29
N TYR A 57 4.51 17.60 -11.63
CA TYR A 57 4.14 17.91 -10.24
C TYR A 57 3.06 18.98 -10.22
N ASN A 58 1.96 18.70 -9.54
CA ASN A 58 0.92 19.69 -9.28
C ASN A 58 1.08 20.23 -7.87
N LEU A 59 1.76 21.37 -7.74
CA LEU A 59 2.05 21.97 -6.45
C LEU A 59 0.82 22.60 -5.77
N ASN A 60 -0.26 22.79 -6.52
CA ASN A 60 -1.51 23.38 -6.01
C ASN A 60 -2.50 22.33 -5.52
N ALA A 61 -2.19 21.04 -5.70
CA ALA A 61 -3.05 19.96 -5.23
C ALA A 61 -3.06 19.89 -3.71
N PRO A 62 -4.18 19.46 -3.08
CA PRO A 62 -4.25 19.25 -1.64
C PRO A 62 -3.18 18.26 -1.17
N LYS A 63 -2.42 18.62 -0.14
CA LYS A 63 -1.27 17.83 0.30
C LYS A 63 -1.54 16.93 1.50
N GLY A 64 -2.37 17.32 2.43
CA GLY A 64 -2.55 16.61 3.68
C GLY A 64 -1.28 16.65 4.54
N VAL A 65 -1.03 15.60 5.35
CA VAL A 65 0.13 15.54 6.25
C VAL A 65 1.44 15.29 5.48
N ASN A 66 2.55 15.81 5.98
CA ASN A 66 3.87 15.64 5.34
C ASN A 66 4.36 14.19 5.36
N GLY A 67 4.08 13.46 6.41
CA GLY A 67 4.50 12.07 6.53
C GLY A 67 3.64 11.30 7.50
N ARG A 68 3.42 10.04 7.19
CA ARG A 68 2.70 9.11 8.06
C ARG A 68 3.17 7.69 7.79
N ASN A 69 3.37 6.95 8.87
CA ASN A 69 3.56 5.50 8.85
C ASN A 69 2.94 4.92 10.12
N SER A 70 2.89 3.60 10.22
CA SER A 70 2.34 2.94 11.39
C SER A 70 3.41 2.67 12.43
N ASP A 71 3.07 2.91 13.70
CA ASP A 71 3.81 2.39 14.84
C ASP A 71 3.23 1.02 15.20
N ASN A 72 4.01 -0.02 14.97
CA ASN A 72 3.58 -1.40 15.10
C ASN A 72 4.03 -2.08 16.40
N VAL A 73 4.51 -1.31 17.37
CA VAL A 73 4.97 -1.88 18.66
C VAL A 73 3.83 -2.64 19.35
N LEU A 74 2.64 -2.07 19.39
CA LEU A 74 1.51 -2.69 20.08
C LEU A 74 1.00 -3.93 19.35
N ILE A 75 0.84 -3.89 18.04
CA ILE A 75 0.36 -5.07 17.29
C ILE A 75 1.36 -6.21 17.36
N GLN A 76 2.66 -5.92 17.29
CA GLN A 76 3.72 -6.89 17.46
C GLN A 76 3.65 -7.56 18.85
N LYS A 77 3.42 -6.76 19.90
CA LYS A 77 3.28 -7.25 21.26
C LYS A 77 2.05 -8.14 21.44
N MET A 78 0.91 -7.73 20.86
CA MET A 78 -0.36 -8.42 21.05
C MET A 78 -0.50 -9.67 20.18
N LEU A 79 -0.01 -9.65 18.95
CA LEU A 79 -0.17 -10.74 17.98
C LEU A 79 1.12 -11.48 17.66
N GLY A 80 2.29 -10.99 18.12
CA GLY A 80 3.59 -11.52 17.70
C GLY A 80 3.84 -11.40 16.20
N TRP A 81 3.16 -10.46 15.53
CA TRP A 81 3.20 -10.26 14.10
C TRP A 81 2.97 -8.79 13.77
N GLU A 82 3.52 -8.36 12.66
CA GLU A 82 3.24 -7.06 12.05
C GLU A 82 3.26 -7.18 10.52
N PRO A 83 2.66 -6.23 9.78
CA PRO A 83 2.78 -6.21 8.33
C PRO A 83 4.24 -6.17 7.90
N SER A 84 4.65 -7.12 7.06
CA SER A 84 6.06 -7.33 6.70
C SER A 84 6.33 -7.45 5.20
N ILE A 85 5.28 -7.45 4.36
CA ILE A 85 5.47 -7.51 2.91
C ILE A 85 6.05 -6.17 2.44
N PRO A 86 7.30 -6.16 1.89
CA PRO A 86 7.91 -4.92 1.43
C PRO A 86 7.11 -4.26 0.31
N LEU A 87 7.20 -2.94 0.22
CA LEU A 87 6.53 -2.16 -0.82
C LEU A 87 6.79 -2.72 -2.22
N LYS A 88 8.04 -3.01 -2.55
CA LYS A 88 8.42 -3.51 -3.87
C LYS A 88 7.71 -4.83 -4.20
N VAL A 89 7.68 -5.76 -3.26
CA VAL A 89 7.02 -7.07 -3.44
C VAL A 89 5.52 -6.90 -3.62
N GLY A 90 4.88 -6.09 -2.79
CA GLY A 90 3.45 -5.79 -2.91
C GLY A 90 3.11 -5.11 -4.24
N MET A 91 3.95 -4.16 -4.66
CA MET A 91 3.75 -3.46 -5.93
C MET A 91 3.96 -4.38 -7.13
N GLU A 92 4.92 -5.30 -7.09
CA GLU A 92 5.11 -6.29 -8.16
C GLU A 92 3.85 -7.14 -8.35
N ARG A 93 3.26 -7.61 -7.27
CA ARG A 93 2.03 -8.42 -7.31
C ARG A 93 0.84 -7.60 -7.81
N THR A 94 0.68 -6.38 -7.31
CA THR A 94 -0.40 -5.48 -7.73
C THR A 94 -0.27 -5.10 -9.20
N TYR A 95 0.94 -4.76 -9.64
CA TYR A 95 1.22 -4.42 -11.04
C TYR A 95 0.90 -5.59 -11.96
N ALA A 96 1.34 -6.80 -11.62
CA ALA A 96 1.07 -8.00 -12.41
C ALA A 96 -0.44 -8.23 -12.55
N TRP A 97 -1.20 -8.08 -11.47
CA TRP A 97 -2.65 -8.24 -11.50
C TRP A 97 -3.32 -7.18 -12.40
N ILE A 98 -2.95 -5.91 -12.27
CA ILE A 98 -3.49 -4.83 -13.10
C ILE A 98 -3.13 -5.06 -14.57
N TYR A 99 -1.90 -5.44 -14.85
CA TYR A 99 -1.44 -5.71 -16.20
C TYR A 99 -2.25 -6.82 -16.85
N ASP A 100 -2.49 -7.92 -16.12
CA ASP A 100 -3.30 -9.04 -16.62
C ASP A 100 -4.75 -8.62 -16.87
N GLN A 101 -5.33 -7.82 -16.00
CA GLN A 101 -6.69 -7.28 -16.18
C GLN A 101 -6.79 -6.41 -17.43
N MET A 102 -5.79 -5.59 -17.68
CA MET A 102 -5.74 -4.74 -18.88
C MET A 102 -5.57 -5.55 -20.15
N LYS A 103 -4.77 -6.63 -20.13
CA LYS A 103 -4.56 -7.52 -21.27
C LYS A 103 -5.81 -8.27 -21.68
N THR A 104 -6.63 -8.69 -20.75
CA THR A 104 -7.88 -9.42 -21.03
C THR A 104 -8.95 -8.52 -21.66
N GLY A 105 -8.66 -7.22 -21.86
CA GLY A 105 -9.58 -6.28 -22.49
C GLY A 105 -10.86 -6.09 -21.68
N ASP A 106 -10.77 -6.24 -20.37
CA ASP A 106 -11.93 -6.17 -19.50
C ASP A 106 -12.50 -4.74 -19.50
N SER A 107 -13.70 -4.61 -20.09
CA SER A 107 -14.44 -3.35 -20.17
C SER A 107 -14.74 -2.73 -18.79
N LYS A 108 -14.60 -3.50 -17.71
CA LYS A 108 -14.77 -3.02 -16.34
C LYS A 108 -13.66 -2.06 -15.90
N LEU A 109 -12.46 -2.19 -16.46
CA LEU A 109 -11.36 -1.25 -16.17
C LEU A 109 -11.51 0.08 -16.91
N SER A 110 -12.17 0.10 -18.06
CA SER A 110 -12.44 1.33 -18.79
C SER A 110 -13.43 2.26 -18.06
N THR A 111 -14.25 1.70 -17.16
CA THR A 111 -15.16 2.48 -16.31
C THR A 111 -14.46 3.06 -15.08
N VAL A 112 -13.34 2.48 -14.64
CA VAL A 112 -12.56 3.00 -13.51
C VAL A 112 -11.71 4.21 -13.92
N ASN A 113 -11.36 4.35 -15.18
CA ASN A 113 -10.59 5.47 -15.71
C ASN A 113 -11.39 6.79 -15.85
N ARG A 114 -12.61 6.85 -15.36
CA ARG A 114 -13.44 8.06 -15.39
C ARG A 114 -13.39 8.89 -14.09
N TRP A 115 -12.48 8.59 -13.21
CA TRP A 115 -12.28 9.35 -11.96
C TRP A 115 -11.26 10.46 -12.12
#